data_5b66d18c562e403e44487744f6eb63f3
#
_entry.id   5b66d18c562e403e44487744f6eb63f3
#
_cell.length_a   1.000
_cell.length_b   1.000
_cell.length_c   1.000
_cell.angle_alpha   90.00
_cell.angle_beta   90.00
_cell.angle_gamma   90.00
#
_symmetry.space_group_name_H-M   'P 1'
#
loop_
_entity.id
_entity.type
_entity.pdbx_description
1 polymer ?
#
loop_
_entity_poly.entity_id
_entity_poly.type
_entity_poly.pdbx_seq_one_letter_code
_entity_poly.pdbx_strand_id
1 'polypeptide(L)'
;PQTVSFVGGHPMAGKEISGPEGADPNLYVGATYCIIPSKNAGERAVDAVVSLVETVGARPYFIDALEHDSFVAAVSHLPMVLSSALVKLTSGDPSWPEISRLASSGYRDVTRLASGNPELNRDMCLTNKDSLVHWIDEYVKELSEFKELIKSGNDTDIVRVFDDIWEARDRLMQDKVTAPSASPPIEVPSTAETMGGMVVGDRAAGRIREILNFFKDDKRKRR
;
A
#
# COMPACT_ATOMS: atom_id res chain seq x y z
N PRO A 1 -13.93 -19.44 18.17
CA PRO A 1 -13.50 -20.59 19.01
C PRO A 1 -12.14 -20.27 19.63
N GLN A 2 -11.92 -20.61 20.90
CA GLN A 2 -10.67 -20.35 21.63
C GLN A 2 -9.43 -21.09 21.06
N THR A 3 -9.64 -21.97 20.09
CA THR A 3 -8.60 -22.79 19.44
C THR A 3 -8.14 -22.27 18.08
N VAL A 4 -8.67 -21.12 17.62
CA VAL A 4 -8.34 -20.54 16.32
C VAL A 4 -7.57 -19.24 16.51
N SER A 5 -6.41 -19.12 15.86
CA SER A 5 -5.64 -17.89 15.78
C SER A 5 -6.00 -17.13 14.51
N PHE A 6 -6.25 -15.84 14.61
CA PHE A 6 -6.44 -14.96 13.47
C PHE A 6 -5.17 -14.13 13.25
N VAL A 7 -4.69 -14.13 12.01
CA VAL A 7 -3.59 -13.29 11.55
C VAL A 7 -4.06 -12.61 10.27
N GLY A 8 -4.24 -11.30 10.32
CA GLY A 8 -4.58 -10.50 9.14
C GLY A 8 -3.39 -10.41 8.19
N GLY A 9 -3.67 -10.32 6.89
CA GLY A 9 -2.65 -10.15 5.87
C GLY A 9 -3.14 -9.29 4.72
N HIS A 10 -2.27 -8.36 4.25
CA HIS A 10 -2.57 -7.48 3.12
C HIS A 10 -1.34 -7.34 2.21
N PRO A 11 -1.32 -7.97 1.04
CA PRO A 11 -0.28 -7.74 0.05
C PRO A 11 -0.45 -6.35 -0.58
N MET A 12 0.58 -5.52 -0.50
CA MET A 12 0.60 -4.19 -1.14
C MET A 12 0.91 -4.31 -2.64
N ALA A 13 0.06 -5.08 -3.33
CA ALA A 13 0.13 -5.35 -4.76
C ALA A 13 -1.27 -5.59 -5.32
N GLY A 14 -1.49 -5.18 -6.57
CA GLY A 14 -2.77 -5.33 -7.24
C GLY A 14 -2.68 -4.98 -8.72
N LYS A 15 -3.75 -5.31 -9.45
CA LYS A 15 -3.96 -4.94 -10.85
C LYS A 15 -5.36 -4.37 -11.04
N GLU A 16 -5.55 -3.58 -12.09
CA GLU A 16 -6.86 -3.03 -12.46
C GLU A 16 -7.79 -4.09 -13.07
N ILE A 17 -7.25 -5.24 -13.48
CA ILE A 17 -8.03 -6.34 -14.09
C ILE A 17 -8.61 -7.18 -12.97
N SER A 18 -9.93 -7.19 -12.85
CA SER A 18 -10.66 -8.02 -11.89
C SER A 18 -10.86 -9.43 -12.43
N GLY A 19 -10.91 -10.41 -11.50
CA GLY A 19 -11.21 -11.81 -11.84
C GLY A 19 -9.98 -12.64 -12.22
N PRO A 20 -10.19 -13.92 -12.54
CA PRO A 20 -9.11 -14.88 -12.80
C PRO A 20 -8.27 -14.54 -14.02
N GLU A 21 -8.78 -13.76 -14.97
CA GLU A 21 -8.05 -13.28 -16.14
C GLU A 21 -6.87 -12.37 -15.78
N GLY A 22 -6.93 -11.72 -14.60
CA GLY A 22 -5.86 -10.91 -14.05
C GLY A 22 -4.81 -11.69 -13.24
N ALA A 23 -4.94 -13.01 -13.12
CA ALA A 23 -4.04 -13.84 -12.32
C ALA A 23 -2.59 -13.77 -12.86
N ASP A 24 -1.66 -13.58 -11.92
CA ASP A 24 -0.23 -13.49 -12.23
C ASP A 24 0.55 -14.16 -11.09
N PRO A 25 1.31 -15.23 -11.37
CA PRO A 25 2.06 -15.95 -10.36
C PRO A 25 3.16 -15.07 -9.70
N ASN A 26 3.58 -13.99 -10.35
CA ASN A 26 4.60 -13.09 -9.87
C ASN A 26 4.05 -11.82 -9.22
N LEU A 27 2.72 -11.70 -9.05
CA LEU A 27 2.07 -10.47 -8.55
C LEU A 27 2.64 -10.01 -7.22
N TYR A 28 3.01 -10.92 -6.34
CA TYR A 28 3.49 -10.64 -4.99
C TYR A 28 5.01 -10.61 -4.87
N VAL A 29 5.74 -11.00 -5.93
CA VAL A 29 7.21 -11.07 -5.88
C VAL A 29 7.80 -9.69 -5.60
N GLY A 30 8.55 -9.59 -4.48
CA GLY A 30 9.15 -8.35 -4.01
C GLY A 30 8.19 -7.33 -3.41
N ALA A 31 6.87 -7.59 -3.41
CA ALA A 31 5.89 -6.71 -2.79
C ALA A 31 6.00 -6.74 -1.25
N THR A 32 5.65 -5.62 -0.62
CA THR A 32 5.44 -5.60 0.83
C THR A 32 4.13 -6.33 1.15
N TYR A 33 4.18 -7.24 2.13
CA TYR A 33 3.00 -7.94 2.63
C TYR A 33 2.79 -7.58 4.11
N CYS A 34 1.78 -6.78 4.40
CA CYS A 34 1.45 -6.42 5.77
C CYS A 34 0.92 -7.63 6.52
N ILE A 35 1.50 -7.92 7.69
CA ILE A 35 1.07 -8.99 8.60
C ILE A 35 0.58 -8.32 9.88
N ILE A 36 -0.68 -8.63 10.25
CA ILE A 36 -1.40 -7.99 11.35
C ILE A 36 -1.89 -9.10 12.31
N PRO A 37 -1.03 -9.60 13.21
CA PRO A 37 -1.44 -10.62 14.17
C PRO A 37 -2.48 -10.06 15.15
N SER A 38 -3.56 -10.82 15.40
CA SER A 38 -4.47 -10.50 16.49
C SER A 38 -3.76 -10.64 17.85
N LYS A 39 -4.30 -9.99 18.88
CA LYS A 39 -3.72 -10.02 20.25
C LYS A 39 -3.52 -11.43 20.80
N ASN A 40 -4.31 -12.39 20.33
CA ASN A 40 -4.30 -13.79 20.79
C ASN A 40 -3.72 -14.75 19.72
N ALA A 41 -3.07 -14.21 18.67
CA ALA A 41 -2.42 -15.06 17.68
C ALA A 41 -1.23 -15.80 18.32
N GLY A 42 -1.25 -17.13 18.23
CA GLY A 42 -0.11 -17.95 18.68
C GLY A 42 1.07 -17.85 17.70
N GLU A 43 2.29 -17.99 18.21
CA GLU A 43 3.53 -17.92 17.42
C GLU A 43 3.47 -18.81 16.17
N ARG A 44 3.00 -20.06 16.30
CA ARG A 44 2.90 -20.98 15.16
C ARG A 44 1.99 -20.47 14.03
N ALA A 45 0.93 -19.74 14.36
CA ALA A 45 0.04 -19.16 13.35
C ALA A 45 0.72 -18.00 12.62
N VAL A 46 1.48 -17.19 13.34
CA VAL A 46 2.27 -16.11 12.76
C VAL A 46 3.36 -16.67 11.85
N ASP A 47 4.11 -17.68 12.30
CA ASP A 47 5.16 -18.36 11.53
C ASP A 47 4.61 -18.96 10.23
N ALA A 48 3.43 -19.57 10.28
CA ALA A 48 2.78 -20.14 9.10
C ALA A 48 2.44 -19.05 8.07
N VAL A 49 1.95 -17.87 8.51
CA VAL A 49 1.65 -16.75 7.62
C VAL A 49 2.94 -16.16 7.05
N VAL A 50 3.99 -15.99 7.87
CA VAL A 50 5.31 -15.52 7.40
C VAL A 50 5.85 -16.45 6.32
N SER A 51 5.82 -17.76 6.55
CA SER A 51 6.28 -18.78 5.59
C SER A 51 5.47 -18.71 4.28
N LEU A 52 4.16 -18.50 4.36
CA LEU A 52 3.31 -18.30 3.18
C LEU A 52 3.74 -17.05 2.39
N VAL A 53 3.93 -15.92 3.09
CA VAL A 53 4.34 -14.64 2.49
C VAL A 53 5.70 -14.78 1.79
N GLU A 54 6.67 -15.44 2.42
CA GLU A 54 7.98 -15.71 1.82
C GLU A 54 7.89 -16.67 0.63
N THR A 55 7.01 -17.68 0.70
CA THR A 55 6.79 -18.65 -0.39
C THR A 55 6.27 -17.99 -1.66
N VAL A 56 5.40 -16.98 -1.55
CA VAL A 56 4.92 -16.21 -2.72
C VAL A 56 5.91 -15.12 -3.15
N GLY A 57 7.09 -15.06 -2.56
CA GLY A 57 8.15 -14.11 -2.90
C GLY A 57 7.92 -12.69 -2.39
N ALA A 58 6.94 -12.48 -1.50
CA ALA A 58 6.67 -11.19 -0.88
C ALA A 58 7.56 -10.95 0.35
N ARG A 59 7.64 -9.70 0.80
CA ARG A 59 8.40 -9.29 1.98
C ARG A 59 7.47 -9.03 3.15
N PRO A 60 7.59 -9.79 4.27
CA PRO A 60 6.73 -9.60 5.43
C PRO A 60 7.02 -8.26 6.10
N TYR A 61 5.95 -7.52 6.44
CA TYR A 61 5.99 -6.28 7.18
C TYR A 61 4.95 -6.32 8.30
N PHE A 62 5.41 -6.30 9.55
CA PHE A 62 4.53 -6.34 10.71
C PHE A 62 4.04 -4.94 11.06
N ILE A 63 2.73 -4.81 11.23
CA ILE A 63 2.07 -3.54 11.55
C ILE A 63 0.83 -3.84 12.40
N ASP A 64 0.40 -2.91 13.25
CA ASP A 64 -0.91 -3.04 13.89
C ASP A 64 -2.05 -2.57 12.96
N ALA A 65 -3.29 -2.96 13.28
CA ALA A 65 -4.43 -2.71 12.43
C ALA A 65 -4.73 -1.21 12.25
N LEU A 66 -4.57 -0.40 13.30
CA LEU A 66 -4.89 1.03 13.25
C LEU A 66 -3.83 1.80 12.44
N GLU A 67 -2.55 1.47 12.64
CA GLU A 67 -1.46 2.03 11.82
C GLU A 67 -1.63 1.63 10.35
N HIS A 68 -1.91 0.34 10.08
CA HIS A 68 -2.17 -0.15 8.74
C HIS A 68 -3.28 0.65 8.06
N ASP A 69 -4.44 0.78 8.70
CA ASP A 69 -5.59 1.46 8.12
C ASP A 69 -5.30 2.95 7.87
N SER A 70 -4.59 3.61 8.79
CA SER A 70 -4.16 5.00 8.60
C SER A 70 -3.18 5.16 7.44
N PHE A 71 -2.16 4.29 7.33
CA PHE A 71 -1.15 4.39 6.27
C PHE A 71 -1.73 4.05 4.90
N VAL A 72 -2.56 3.01 4.82
CA VAL A 72 -3.22 2.61 3.56
C VAL A 72 -4.23 3.68 3.12
N ALA A 73 -4.90 4.37 4.05
CA ALA A 73 -5.74 5.51 3.70
C ALA A 73 -4.94 6.60 2.96
N ALA A 74 -3.72 6.90 3.42
CA ALA A 74 -2.86 7.93 2.80
C ALA A 74 -2.37 7.55 1.41
N VAL A 75 -1.85 6.30 1.26
CA VAL A 75 -1.07 5.92 0.07
C VAL A 75 -1.86 5.10 -0.97
N SER A 76 -3.08 4.72 -0.66
CA SER A 76 -3.95 3.91 -1.52
C SER A 76 -5.34 4.50 -1.68
N HIS A 77 -6.09 4.69 -0.57
CA HIS A 77 -7.48 5.12 -0.64
C HIS A 77 -7.63 6.59 -1.04
N LEU A 78 -6.82 7.49 -0.47
CA LEU A 78 -6.81 8.90 -0.88
C LEU A 78 -6.47 9.06 -2.37
N PRO A 79 -5.41 8.45 -2.93
CA PRO A 79 -5.16 8.50 -4.38
C PRO A 79 -6.34 8.04 -5.24
N MET A 80 -7.08 6.99 -4.82
CA MET A 80 -8.29 6.53 -5.51
C MET A 80 -9.40 7.61 -5.47
N VAL A 81 -9.64 8.23 -4.32
CA VAL A 81 -10.62 9.31 -4.17
C VAL A 81 -10.25 10.52 -5.01
N LEU A 82 -8.98 10.94 -4.99
CA LEU A 82 -8.49 12.09 -5.77
C LEU A 82 -8.61 11.84 -7.28
N SER A 83 -8.25 10.65 -7.73
CA SER A 83 -8.42 10.20 -9.10
C SER A 83 -9.89 10.30 -9.53
N SER A 84 -10.80 9.79 -8.71
CA SER A 84 -12.25 9.82 -8.95
C SER A 84 -12.82 11.24 -8.90
N ALA A 85 -12.37 12.06 -7.95
CA ALA A 85 -12.79 13.45 -7.81
C ALA A 85 -12.37 14.28 -9.03
N LEU A 86 -11.14 14.08 -9.53
CA LEU A 86 -10.66 14.77 -10.73
C LEU A 86 -11.50 14.42 -11.96
N VAL A 87 -11.79 13.13 -12.18
CA VAL A 87 -12.67 12.70 -13.28
C VAL A 87 -14.05 13.31 -13.14
N LYS A 88 -14.66 13.21 -11.95
CA LYS A 88 -16.00 13.76 -11.69
C LYS A 88 -16.04 15.27 -11.92
N LEU A 89 -15.04 16.02 -11.47
CA LEU A 89 -14.94 17.47 -11.64
C LEU A 89 -14.87 17.84 -13.10
N THR A 90 -13.95 17.24 -13.85
CA THR A 90 -13.67 17.62 -15.24
C THR A 90 -14.76 17.14 -16.20
N SER A 91 -15.24 15.89 -16.02
CA SER A 91 -16.31 15.34 -16.87
C SER A 91 -17.68 15.97 -16.60
N GLY A 92 -17.89 16.63 -15.47
CA GLY A 92 -19.09 17.38 -15.15
C GLY A 92 -19.11 18.79 -15.73
N ASP A 93 -18.02 19.27 -16.31
CA ASP A 93 -17.96 20.59 -16.94
C ASP A 93 -18.67 20.56 -18.31
N PRO A 94 -19.49 21.59 -18.66
CA PRO A 94 -20.11 21.70 -19.98
C PRO A 94 -19.14 21.68 -21.15
N SER A 95 -17.89 22.10 -20.93
CA SER A 95 -16.82 22.12 -21.95
C SER A 95 -16.05 20.79 -22.01
N TRP A 96 -16.54 19.75 -21.37
CA TRP A 96 -15.85 18.44 -21.36
C TRP A 96 -15.49 17.89 -22.74
N PRO A 97 -16.35 18.04 -23.80
CA PRO A 97 -15.99 17.59 -25.15
C PRO A 97 -14.72 18.24 -25.70
N GLU A 98 -14.42 19.48 -25.32
CA GLU A 98 -13.22 20.21 -25.70
C GLU A 98 -12.04 19.84 -24.77
N ILE A 99 -12.28 19.86 -23.46
CA ILE A 99 -11.29 19.53 -22.43
C ILE A 99 -10.72 18.12 -22.67
N SER A 100 -11.58 17.14 -22.96
CA SER A 100 -11.17 15.74 -23.14
C SER A 100 -10.21 15.52 -24.31
N ARG A 101 -10.27 16.38 -25.35
CA ARG A 101 -9.33 16.34 -26.50
C ARG A 101 -7.92 16.75 -26.11
N LEU A 102 -7.77 17.51 -25.04
CA LEU A 102 -6.48 17.96 -24.51
C LEU A 102 -5.92 17.00 -23.46
N ALA A 103 -6.70 16.01 -23.03
CA ALA A 103 -6.29 15.01 -22.05
C ALA A 103 -5.19 14.10 -22.63
N SER A 104 -3.98 14.21 -22.08
CA SER A 104 -2.82 13.41 -22.51
C SER A 104 -2.39 12.40 -21.43
N SER A 105 -1.14 11.93 -21.47
CA SER A 105 -0.61 10.92 -20.53
C SER A 105 -0.75 11.35 -19.07
N GLY A 106 -0.42 12.59 -18.73
CA GLY A 106 -0.51 13.07 -17.34
C GLY A 106 -1.91 12.95 -16.76
N TYR A 107 -2.96 13.34 -17.52
CA TYR A 107 -4.33 13.17 -17.08
C TYR A 107 -4.70 11.68 -16.92
N ARG A 108 -4.32 10.84 -17.90
CA ARG A 108 -4.58 9.38 -17.84
C ARG A 108 -3.89 8.72 -16.64
N ASP A 109 -2.65 9.09 -16.37
CA ASP A 109 -1.88 8.53 -15.25
C ASP A 109 -2.51 8.88 -13.91
N VAL A 110 -2.88 10.15 -13.70
CA VAL A 110 -3.50 10.62 -12.45
C VAL A 110 -4.91 10.06 -12.27
N THR A 111 -5.68 9.86 -13.36
CA THR A 111 -7.06 9.36 -13.29
C THR A 111 -7.20 7.84 -13.39
N ARG A 112 -6.11 7.10 -13.53
CA ARG A 112 -6.10 5.64 -13.71
C ARG A 112 -6.87 4.89 -12.63
N LEU A 113 -6.73 5.29 -11.37
CA LEU A 113 -7.40 4.63 -10.24
C LEU A 113 -8.93 4.83 -10.22
N ALA A 114 -9.44 5.82 -10.96
CA ALA A 114 -10.89 6.00 -11.12
C ALA A 114 -11.56 4.87 -11.92
N SER A 115 -10.79 4.03 -12.62
CA SER A 115 -11.27 2.86 -13.36
C SER A 115 -11.43 1.60 -12.48
N GLY A 116 -11.19 1.70 -11.17
CA GLY A 116 -11.32 0.58 -10.25
C GLY A 116 -12.78 0.11 -10.09
N ASN A 117 -12.95 -1.08 -9.49
CA ASN A 117 -14.27 -1.65 -9.22
C ASN A 117 -15.06 -0.74 -8.23
N PRO A 118 -16.29 -0.28 -8.60
CA PRO A 118 -17.07 0.63 -7.74
C PRO A 118 -17.46 0.04 -6.39
N GLU A 119 -17.68 -1.27 -6.30
CA GLU A 119 -18.04 -1.92 -5.03
C GLU A 119 -16.83 -1.97 -4.10
N LEU A 120 -15.65 -2.31 -4.62
CA LEU A 120 -14.41 -2.26 -3.86
C LEU A 120 -14.12 -0.83 -3.36
N ASN A 121 -14.28 0.17 -4.21
CA ASN A 121 -14.09 1.57 -3.84
C ASN A 121 -15.07 2.00 -2.74
N ARG A 122 -16.35 1.59 -2.83
CA ARG A 122 -17.34 1.78 -1.76
C ARG A 122 -16.89 1.16 -0.45
N ASP A 123 -16.45 -0.10 -0.50
CA ASP A 123 -16.07 -0.84 0.70
C ASP A 123 -14.84 -0.22 1.37
N MET A 124 -13.84 0.21 0.61
CA MET A 124 -12.71 0.99 1.14
C MET A 124 -13.17 2.28 1.85
N CYS A 125 -14.09 3.01 1.24
CA CYS A 125 -14.64 4.24 1.84
C CYS A 125 -15.43 3.98 3.14
N LEU A 126 -16.14 2.87 3.23
CA LEU A 126 -16.96 2.56 4.39
C LEU A 126 -16.16 1.94 5.53
N THR A 127 -15.25 1.03 5.22
CA THR A 127 -14.49 0.28 6.23
C THR A 127 -13.34 1.09 6.84
N ASN A 128 -12.78 2.05 6.09
CA ASN A 128 -11.69 2.92 6.56
C ASN A 128 -12.08 4.41 6.56
N LYS A 129 -13.33 4.67 6.91
CA LYS A 129 -13.96 6.00 6.79
C LYS A 129 -13.18 7.09 7.52
N ASP A 130 -12.87 6.88 8.79
CA ASP A 130 -12.33 7.94 9.65
C ASP A 130 -10.90 8.35 9.23
N SER A 131 -10.06 7.35 8.93
CA SER A 131 -8.71 7.61 8.40
C SER A 131 -8.77 8.30 7.04
N LEU A 132 -9.67 7.86 6.16
CA LEU A 132 -9.80 8.44 4.82
C LEU A 132 -10.30 9.89 4.87
N VAL A 133 -11.31 10.20 5.71
CA VAL A 133 -11.80 11.57 5.91
C VAL A 133 -10.68 12.47 6.44
N HIS A 134 -9.91 12.02 7.43
CA HIS A 134 -8.76 12.76 7.93
C HIS A 134 -7.77 13.12 6.80
N TRP A 135 -7.39 12.16 5.97
CA TRP A 135 -6.45 12.42 4.87
C TRP A 135 -7.03 13.29 3.76
N ILE A 136 -8.34 13.23 3.53
CA ILE A 136 -9.02 14.16 2.61
C ILE A 136 -8.94 15.60 3.16
N ASP A 137 -9.18 15.81 4.46
CA ASP A 137 -9.12 17.12 5.08
C ASP A 137 -7.71 17.71 5.01
N GLU A 138 -6.66 16.91 5.30
CA GLU A 138 -5.28 17.33 5.15
C GLU A 138 -4.93 17.66 3.69
N TYR A 139 -5.44 16.88 2.72
CA TYR A 139 -5.21 17.17 1.31
C TYR A 139 -5.91 18.45 0.84
N VAL A 140 -7.12 18.74 1.33
CA VAL A 140 -7.84 20.00 1.04
C VAL A 140 -7.07 21.20 1.59
N LYS A 141 -6.48 21.06 2.76
CA LYS A 141 -5.60 22.09 3.34
C LYS A 141 -4.37 22.32 2.45
N GLU A 142 -3.68 21.26 2.07
CA GLU A 142 -2.52 21.33 1.17
C GLU A 142 -2.87 22.00 -0.17
N LEU A 143 -4.00 21.62 -0.80
CA LEU A 143 -4.48 22.29 -2.01
C LEU A 143 -4.76 23.77 -1.81
N SER A 144 -5.23 24.16 -0.61
CA SER A 144 -5.47 25.57 -0.30
C SER A 144 -4.16 26.34 -0.16
N GLU A 145 -3.11 25.74 0.40
CA GLU A 145 -1.77 26.30 0.48
C GLU A 145 -1.16 26.47 -0.93
N PHE A 146 -1.27 25.45 -1.79
CA PHE A 146 -0.87 25.56 -3.20
C PHE A 146 -1.60 26.68 -3.94
N LYS A 147 -2.90 26.80 -3.73
CA LYS A 147 -3.68 27.89 -4.32
C LYS A 147 -3.15 29.26 -3.92
N GLU A 148 -2.86 29.49 -2.65
CA GLU A 148 -2.31 30.77 -2.18
C GLU A 148 -0.87 31.00 -2.68
N LEU A 149 -0.05 29.95 -2.73
CA LEU A 149 1.28 30.00 -3.35
C LEU A 149 1.20 30.46 -4.81
N ILE A 150 0.31 29.88 -5.62
CA ILE A 150 0.12 30.26 -7.01
C ILE A 150 -0.38 31.71 -7.12
N LYS A 151 -1.32 32.12 -6.28
CA LYS A 151 -1.83 33.51 -6.25
C LYS A 151 -0.77 34.54 -5.88
N SER A 152 0.19 34.17 -5.05
CA SER A 152 1.27 35.07 -4.65
C SER A 152 2.13 35.52 -5.83
N GLY A 153 2.23 34.70 -6.88
CA GLY A 153 3.08 34.94 -8.03
C GLY A 153 4.58 34.99 -7.71
N ASN A 154 4.98 34.55 -6.51
CA ASN A 154 6.39 34.51 -6.11
C ASN A 154 7.08 33.30 -6.77
N ASP A 155 7.81 33.53 -7.83
CA ASP A 155 8.50 32.50 -8.61
C ASP A 155 9.51 31.71 -7.78
N THR A 156 10.26 32.38 -6.91
CA THR A 156 11.27 31.74 -6.04
C THR A 156 10.63 30.75 -5.06
N ASP A 157 9.53 31.13 -4.42
CA ASP A 157 8.83 30.24 -3.49
C ASP A 157 8.16 29.06 -4.23
N ILE A 158 7.59 29.32 -5.41
CA ILE A 158 7.01 28.29 -6.26
C ILE A 158 8.08 27.26 -6.66
N VAL A 159 9.23 27.70 -7.14
CA VAL A 159 10.34 26.80 -7.54
C VAL A 159 10.80 25.98 -6.34
N ARG A 160 11.05 26.62 -5.19
CA ARG A 160 11.51 25.92 -3.97
C ARG A 160 10.55 24.80 -3.56
N VAL A 161 9.25 25.06 -3.53
CA VAL A 161 8.26 24.03 -3.16
C VAL A 161 8.29 22.85 -4.13
N PHE A 162 8.39 23.10 -5.42
CA PHE A 162 8.49 22.01 -6.41
C PHE A 162 9.83 21.26 -6.35
N ASP A 163 10.95 21.93 -6.01
CA ASP A 163 12.23 21.27 -5.78
C ASP A 163 12.17 20.31 -4.56
N ASP A 164 11.59 20.76 -3.45
CA ASP A 164 11.41 19.93 -2.25
C ASP A 164 10.55 18.68 -2.55
N ILE A 165 9.47 18.85 -3.32
CA ILE A 165 8.59 17.76 -3.76
C ILE A 165 9.34 16.80 -4.69
N TRP A 166 10.10 17.34 -5.64
CA TRP A 166 10.89 16.54 -6.57
C TRP A 166 11.91 15.67 -5.82
N GLU A 167 12.65 16.24 -4.86
CA GLU A 167 13.58 15.49 -4.02
C GLU A 167 12.90 14.39 -3.21
N ALA A 168 11.74 14.68 -2.60
CA ALA A 168 10.99 13.69 -1.85
C ALA A 168 10.52 12.53 -2.75
N ARG A 169 10.09 12.86 -3.98
CA ARG A 169 9.68 11.86 -4.97
C ARG A 169 10.85 11.02 -5.47
N ASP A 170 12.01 11.65 -5.70
CA ASP A 170 13.24 10.96 -6.15
C ASP A 170 13.71 9.96 -5.09
N ARG A 171 13.78 10.36 -3.81
CA ARG A 171 14.08 9.44 -2.70
C ARG A 171 13.15 8.22 -2.68
N LEU A 172 11.84 8.42 -2.82
CA LEU A 172 10.88 7.32 -2.86
C LEU A 172 11.15 6.35 -4.01
N MET A 173 11.57 6.85 -5.17
CA MET A 173 11.86 5.99 -6.33
C MET A 173 13.18 5.24 -6.17
N GLN A 174 14.19 5.87 -5.58
CA GLN A 174 15.47 5.24 -5.29
C GLN A 174 15.31 4.13 -4.25
N ASP A 175 14.57 4.35 -3.16
CA ASP A 175 14.29 3.33 -2.15
C ASP A 175 13.56 2.11 -2.73
N LYS A 176 12.69 2.29 -3.70
CA LYS A 176 12.03 1.18 -4.41
C LYS A 176 12.97 0.43 -5.37
N VAL A 177 13.94 1.13 -5.96
CA VAL A 177 14.93 0.53 -6.87
C VAL A 177 16.02 -0.20 -6.10
N THR A 178 16.42 0.30 -4.93
CA THR A 178 17.43 -0.32 -4.07
C THR A 178 16.89 -1.47 -3.21
N ALA A 179 15.57 -1.62 -3.11
CA ALA A 179 15.00 -2.84 -2.56
C ALA A 179 15.50 -4.02 -3.41
N PRO A 180 16.17 -5.03 -2.79
CA PRO A 180 16.82 -6.08 -3.57
C PRO A 180 15.83 -6.66 -4.58
N SER A 181 16.23 -6.58 -5.84
CA SER A 181 15.56 -7.25 -6.96
C SER A 181 15.30 -8.70 -6.57
N ALA A 182 14.07 -9.13 -6.85
CA ALA A 182 13.52 -10.42 -6.51
C ALA A 182 14.55 -11.53 -6.41
N SER A 183 14.46 -12.33 -5.36
CA SER A 183 15.05 -13.66 -5.32
C SER A 183 14.77 -14.38 -6.65
N PRO A 184 15.70 -15.23 -7.14
CA PRO A 184 15.47 -15.96 -8.39
C PRO A 184 14.13 -16.69 -8.34
N PRO A 185 13.46 -16.92 -9.50
CA PRO A 185 12.17 -17.56 -9.55
C PRO A 185 12.22 -18.84 -8.71
N ILE A 186 11.30 -18.91 -7.75
CA ILE A 186 11.17 -20.11 -6.92
C ILE A 186 10.63 -21.20 -7.85
N GLU A 187 11.43 -22.22 -8.11
CA GLU A 187 10.92 -23.46 -8.66
C GLU A 187 9.89 -24.00 -7.67
N VAL A 188 8.63 -23.97 -8.04
CA VAL A 188 7.55 -24.50 -7.21
C VAL A 188 7.77 -26.02 -7.10
N PRO A 189 8.07 -26.57 -5.91
CA PRO A 189 8.24 -28.01 -5.76
C PRO A 189 6.96 -28.73 -6.22
N SER A 190 7.11 -29.86 -6.87
CA SER A 190 5.97 -30.69 -7.26
C SER A 190 5.19 -31.11 -6.01
N THR A 191 3.87 -31.28 -6.13
CA THR A 191 2.98 -31.66 -5.02
C THR A 191 3.42 -32.92 -4.24
N ALA A 192 4.29 -33.73 -4.81
CA ALA A 192 4.87 -34.92 -4.15
C ALA A 192 6.00 -34.58 -3.14
N GLU A 193 6.73 -33.47 -3.34
CA GLU A 193 7.82 -33.02 -2.44
C GLU A 193 7.29 -32.20 -1.26
N THR A 194 6.11 -31.57 -1.42
CA THR A 194 5.50 -30.72 -0.39
C THR A 194 4.94 -31.52 0.79
N MET A 195 4.61 -32.79 0.63
CA MET A 195 4.09 -33.63 1.70
C MET A 195 5.16 -34.25 2.62
N GLY A 196 6.44 -34.14 2.28
CA GLY A 196 7.55 -34.77 3.02
C GLY A 196 8.38 -33.84 3.90
N GLY A 197 8.18 -32.52 3.86
CA GLY A 197 9.13 -31.55 4.39
C GLY A 197 8.59 -30.47 5.32
N MET A 198 7.54 -30.75 6.12
CA MET A 198 7.09 -29.80 7.14
C MET A 198 7.99 -29.85 8.39
N VAL A 199 9.23 -29.42 8.23
CA VAL A 199 10.11 -29.07 9.35
C VAL A 199 10.34 -27.58 9.33
N VAL A 200 9.66 -26.87 10.21
CA VAL A 200 9.86 -25.44 10.46
C VAL A 200 11.29 -25.26 11.00
N GLY A 201 12.17 -24.66 10.19
CA GLY A 201 13.57 -24.49 10.56
C GLY A 201 13.77 -23.38 11.61
N ASP A 202 14.70 -23.60 12.55
CA ASP A 202 15.13 -22.70 13.64
C ASP A 202 15.51 -21.26 13.21
N ARG A 203 15.68 -20.99 11.91
CA ARG A 203 16.03 -19.68 11.36
C ARG A 203 14.85 -18.69 11.38
N ALA A 204 13.61 -19.15 11.21
CA ALA A 204 12.42 -18.29 11.26
C ALA A 204 12.13 -17.85 12.70
N ALA A 205 12.25 -18.74 13.67
CA ALA A 205 12.04 -18.45 15.08
C ALA A 205 13.02 -17.39 15.64
N GLY A 206 14.27 -17.37 15.16
CA GLY A 206 15.27 -16.38 15.54
C GLY A 206 14.90 -14.96 15.10
N ARG A 207 14.46 -14.77 13.86
CA ARG A 207 14.08 -13.46 13.31
C ARG A 207 12.84 -12.87 13.97
N ILE A 208 11.85 -13.69 14.28
CA ILE A 208 10.64 -13.24 14.98
C ILE A 208 10.97 -12.74 16.39
N ARG A 209 11.87 -13.40 17.12
CA ARG A 209 12.34 -12.92 18.43
C ARG A 209 13.01 -11.55 18.35
N GLU A 210 13.82 -11.30 17.35
CA GLU A 210 14.46 -9.98 17.15
C GLU A 210 13.42 -8.89 16.87
N ILE A 211 12.44 -9.18 16.01
CA ILE A 211 11.36 -8.24 15.68
C ILE A 211 10.48 -7.97 16.89
N LEU A 212 10.06 -8.99 17.64
CA LEU A 212 9.25 -8.82 18.84
C LEU A 212 10.00 -8.08 19.96
N ASN A 213 11.31 -8.26 20.08
CA ASN A 213 12.14 -7.51 21.02
C ASN A 213 12.32 -6.04 20.60
N PHE A 214 12.43 -5.76 19.31
CA PHE A 214 12.47 -4.40 18.77
C PHE A 214 11.23 -3.59 19.17
N PHE A 215 10.03 -4.17 19.01
CA PHE A 215 8.76 -3.52 19.42
C PHE A 215 8.59 -3.38 20.94
N LYS A 216 9.21 -4.26 21.74
CA LYS A 216 9.22 -4.12 23.22
C LYS A 216 10.11 -2.97 23.67
N ASP A 217 11.24 -2.76 23.04
CA ASP A 217 12.18 -1.69 23.39
C ASP A 217 11.69 -0.31 22.97
N ASP A 218 10.97 -0.19 21.85
CA ASP A 218 10.38 1.08 21.42
C ASP A 218 9.25 1.54 22.37
N LYS A 219 8.44 0.62 22.90
CA LYS A 219 7.44 0.93 23.93
C LYS A 219 8.05 1.36 25.29
N ARG A 220 9.28 0.98 25.58
CA ARG A 220 10.00 1.45 26.80
C ARG A 220 10.57 2.85 26.67
N LYS A 221 10.89 3.29 25.44
CA LYS A 221 11.43 4.63 25.17
C LYS A 221 10.37 5.73 25.06
N ARG A 222 9.08 5.35 24.96
CA ARG A 222 7.94 6.28 24.86
C ARG A 222 7.15 6.45 26.19
N ARG A 223 7.66 5.91 27.29
CA ARG A 223 7.23 6.17 28.68
C ARG A 223 8.33 6.93 29.42
#